data_7586d6053fc056a277da5ac08975830e
#
_entry.id   7586d6053fc056a277da5ac08975830e
#
_cell.length_a   1.000
_cell.length_b   1.000
_cell.length_c   1.000
_cell.angle_alpha   90.00
_cell.angle_beta   90.00
_cell.angle_gamma   90.00
#
_symmetry.space_group_name_H-M   'P 1'
#
loop_
_entity.id
_entity.type
_entity.pdbx_description
1 polymer ?
#
loop_
_entity_poly.entity_id
_entity_poly.type
_entity_poly.pdbx_seq_one_letter_code
_entity_poly.pdbx_strand_id
1 'polypeptide(L)'
;EIYWVEKNILGDNIDPVLLRRAVSMVFQKPNVFPTSIYENVAFGLRIQGIRDPNKLDRKIENSLRDAALWDEIHDRLHEDAFSLSGGQQQRLCIARALAIGPSVLLMDEPTSALDPIATAKIEQLIHQLKEKVTILIVTHSMSQAARISDQTAFMYLGDLIEFGDTEKIFNSPEEELTGQYISGRFG
;
A
#
# COMPACT_ATOMS: atom_id res chain seq x y z
N GLU A 1 -15.67 14.88 7.47
CA GLU A 1 -16.10 14.44 6.13
C GLU A 1 -14.89 13.98 5.34
N ILE A 2 -15.03 12.91 4.57
CA ILE A 2 -13.98 12.40 3.67
C ILE A 2 -14.60 12.26 2.28
N TYR A 3 -14.00 12.89 1.30
CA TYR A 3 -14.49 12.87 -0.08
C TYR A 3 -13.61 12.03 -0.99
N TRP A 4 -14.25 11.21 -1.81
CA TRP A 4 -13.64 10.51 -2.93
C TRP A 4 -14.45 10.78 -4.18
N VAL A 5 -13.84 11.44 -5.17
CA VAL A 5 -14.50 11.86 -6.41
C VAL A 5 -15.85 12.53 -6.12
N GLU A 6 -15.82 13.64 -5.38
CA GLU A 6 -16.99 14.47 -5.00
C GLU A 6 -18.06 13.78 -4.12
N LYS A 7 -17.86 12.53 -3.73
CA LYS A 7 -18.78 11.80 -2.85
C LYS A 7 -18.18 11.70 -1.45
N ASN A 8 -18.94 12.14 -0.45
CA ASN A 8 -18.57 11.89 0.94
C ASN A 8 -18.69 10.39 1.24
N ILE A 9 -17.54 9.73 1.45
CA ILE A 9 -17.48 8.27 1.67
C ILE A 9 -17.98 7.83 3.05
N LEU A 10 -18.24 8.77 3.95
CA LEU A 10 -18.86 8.52 5.26
C LEU A 10 -20.38 8.75 5.23
N GLY A 11 -20.97 9.06 4.07
CA GLY A 11 -22.40 9.27 3.92
C GLY A 11 -23.20 7.96 3.78
N ASP A 12 -24.49 8.01 4.15
CA ASP A 12 -25.38 6.84 4.16
C ASP A 12 -25.62 6.18 2.78
N ASN A 13 -25.29 6.88 1.69
CA ASN A 13 -25.54 6.43 0.31
C ASN A 13 -24.33 5.74 -0.34
N ILE A 14 -23.30 5.37 0.44
CA ILE A 14 -22.12 4.68 -0.07
C ILE A 14 -22.26 3.18 0.16
N ASP A 15 -22.16 2.41 -0.91
CA ASP A 15 -21.99 0.95 -0.80
C ASP A 15 -20.57 0.63 -0.32
N PRO A 16 -20.41 0.11 0.92
CA PRO A 16 -19.09 -0.19 1.47
C PRO A 16 -18.36 -1.30 0.71
N VAL A 17 -19.06 -2.16 -0.02
CA VAL A 17 -18.44 -3.20 -0.85
C VAL A 17 -17.79 -2.57 -2.08
N LEU A 18 -18.50 -1.66 -2.74
CA LEU A 18 -17.94 -0.92 -3.88
C LEU A 18 -16.78 -0.04 -3.46
N LEU A 19 -16.90 0.65 -2.32
CA LEU A 19 -15.81 1.46 -1.78
C LEU A 19 -14.55 0.61 -1.51
N ARG A 20 -14.68 -0.53 -0.83
CA ARG A 20 -13.56 -1.44 -0.53
C ARG A 20 -12.96 -2.12 -1.76
N ARG A 21 -13.66 -2.16 -2.87
CA ARG A 21 -13.09 -2.56 -4.16
C ARG A 21 -12.23 -1.47 -4.80
N ALA A 22 -12.66 -0.22 -4.64
CA ALA A 22 -11.94 0.93 -5.19
C ALA A 22 -10.76 1.37 -4.33
N VAL A 23 -10.86 1.17 -3.01
CA VAL A 23 -9.83 1.56 -2.02
C VAL A 23 -9.38 0.32 -1.28
N SER A 24 -8.18 -0.14 -1.58
CA SER A 24 -7.54 -1.28 -0.89
C SER A 24 -6.59 -0.79 0.19
N MET A 25 -6.35 -1.65 1.19
CA MET A 25 -5.46 -1.33 2.30
C MET A 25 -4.42 -2.45 2.53
N VAL A 26 -3.18 -2.03 2.74
CA VAL A 26 -2.05 -2.86 3.17
C VAL A 26 -1.65 -2.43 4.58
N PHE A 27 -1.68 -3.36 5.52
CA PHE A 27 -1.42 -3.09 6.92
C PHE A 27 0.07 -3.15 7.25
N GLN A 28 0.45 -2.55 8.37
CA GLN A 28 1.79 -2.52 8.92
C GLN A 28 2.38 -3.94 9.10
N LYS A 29 1.61 -4.85 9.67
CA LYS A 29 1.99 -6.26 9.77
C LYS A 29 1.37 -7.04 8.62
N PRO A 30 2.16 -7.83 7.89
CA PRO A 30 1.61 -8.70 6.85
C PRO A 30 0.49 -9.57 7.40
N ASN A 31 -0.68 -9.52 6.79
CA ASN A 31 -1.85 -10.31 7.20
C ASN A 31 -2.19 -11.36 6.14
N VAL A 32 -1.23 -12.24 5.86
CA VAL A 32 -1.46 -13.36 4.93
C VAL A 32 -2.51 -14.31 5.49
N PHE A 33 -3.33 -14.89 4.61
CA PHE A 33 -4.32 -15.89 5.00
C PHE A 33 -3.63 -17.25 5.19
N PRO A 34 -4.11 -18.10 6.12
CA PRO A 34 -3.58 -19.45 6.36
C PRO A 34 -3.96 -20.40 5.23
N THR A 35 -3.43 -20.15 4.06
CA THR A 35 -3.66 -20.88 2.82
C THR A 35 -2.47 -20.67 1.89
N SER A 36 -2.53 -21.26 0.68
CA SER A 36 -1.46 -21.12 -0.29
C SER A 36 -1.24 -19.68 -0.76
N ILE A 37 -0.07 -19.42 -1.32
CA ILE A 37 0.28 -18.14 -1.95
C ILE A 37 -0.73 -17.81 -3.06
N TYR A 38 -1.05 -18.78 -3.91
CA TYR A 38 -2.06 -18.66 -4.96
C TYR A 38 -3.42 -18.23 -4.42
N GLU A 39 -3.94 -18.93 -3.40
CA GLU A 39 -5.27 -18.64 -2.84
C GLU A 39 -5.32 -17.29 -2.13
N ASN A 40 -4.21 -16.80 -1.56
CA ASN A 40 -4.13 -15.44 -1.02
C ASN A 40 -4.48 -14.38 -2.08
N VAL A 41 -3.93 -14.50 -3.29
CA VAL A 41 -4.21 -13.55 -4.38
C VAL A 41 -5.56 -13.82 -5.04
N ALA A 42 -5.91 -15.11 -5.24
CA ALA A 42 -7.16 -15.53 -5.86
C ALA A 42 -8.40 -15.12 -5.08
N PHE A 43 -8.31 -14.98 -3.75
CA PHE A 43 -9.44 -14.74 -2.86
C PHE A 43 -10.32 -13.57 -3.30
N GLY A 44 -9.74 -12.39 -3.48
CA GLY A 44 -10.48 -11.19 -3.91
C GLY A 44 -11.08 -11.33 -5.32
N LEU A 45 -10.34 -11.97 -6.23
CA LEU A 45 -10.80 -12.24 -7.60
C LEU A 45 -12.01 -13.17 -7.64
N ARG A 46 -12.03 -14.21 -6.78
CA ARG A 46 -13.17 -15.12 -6.66
C ARG A 46 -14.41 -14.42 -6.09
N ILE A 47 -14.24 -13.53 -5.11
CA ILE A 47 -15.34 -12.70 -4.58
C ILE A 47 -15.91 -11.80 -5.68
N GLN A 48 -15.07 -11.30 -6.61
CA GLN A 48 -15.52 -10.54 -7.79
C GLN A 48 -16.23 -11.43 -8.84
N GLY A 49 -16.36 -12.75 -8.60
CA GLY A 49 -17.04 -13.67 -9.49
C GLY A 49 -16.16 -14.22 -10.62
N ILE A 50 -14.85 -14.02 -10.59
CA ILE A 50 -13.93 -14.60 -11.59
C ILE A 50 -13.74 -16.07 -11.24
N ARG A 51 -14.28 -16.96 -12.11
CA ARG A 51 -14.23 -18.42 -11.92
C ARG A 51 -13.45 -19.16 -13.01
N ASP A 52 -13.19 -18.49 -14.13
CA ASP A 52 -12.40 -19.04 -15.23
C ASP A 52 -10.93 -19.22 -14.76
N PRO A 53 -10.41 -20.46 -14.74
CA PRO A 53 -9.04 -20.71 -14.28
C PRO A 53 -7.99 -19.92 -15.06
N ASN A 54 -8.11 -19.85 -16.38
CA ASN A 54 -7.13 -19.13 -17.21
C ASN A 54 -7.12 -17.62 -16.92
N LYS A 55 -8.28 -17.03 -16.58
CA LYS A 55 -8.37 -15.64 -16.19
C LYS A 55 -7.81 -15.41 -14.79
N LEU A 56 -8.04 -16.35 -13.87
CA LEU A 56 -7.48 -16.31 -12.52
C LEU A 56 -5.95 -16.35 -12.59
N ASP A 57 -5.40 -17.35 -13.27
CA ASP A 57 -3.95 -17.55 -13.38
C ASP A 57 -3.25 -16.30 -13.93
N ARG A 58 -3.77 -15.73 -15.03
CA ARG A 58 -3.24 -14.50 -15.62
C ARG A 58 -3.28 -13.32 -14.66
N LYS A 59 -4.40 -13.12 -13.94
CA LYS A 59 -4.53 -12.01 -12.99
C LYS A 59 -3.62 -12.19 -11.79
N ILE A 60 -3.47 -13.42 -11.29
CA ILE A 60 -2.58 -13.75 -10.17
C ILE A 60 -1.12 -13.50 -10.58
N GLU A 61 -0.70 -14.03 -11.74
CA GLU A 61 0.64 -13.77 -12.27
C GLU A 61 0.92 -12.27 -12.41
N ASN A 62 0.01 -11.54 -13.06
CA ASN A 62 0.17 -10.10 -13.24
C ASN A 62 0.29 -9.37 -11.89
N SER A 63 -0.55 -9.70 -10.92
CA SER A 63 -0.51 -9.05 -9.60
C SER A 63 0.77 -9.38 -8.83
N LEU A 64 1.29 -10.60 -8.95
CA LEU A 64 2.56 -11.00 -8.35
C LEU A 64 3.75 -10.32 -9.05
N ARG A 65 3.68 -10.12 -10.37
CA ARG A 65 4.68 -9.34 -11.13
C ARG A 65 4.63 -7.86 -10.74
N ASP A 66 3.43 -7.28 -10.68
CA ASP A 66 3.22 -5.90 -10.23
C ASP A 66 3.72 -5.68 -8.79
N ALA A 67 3.71 -6.70 -7.94
CA ALA A 67 4.27 -6.68 -6.58
C ALA A 67 5.77 -7.09 -6.52
N ALA A 68 6.45 -7.22 -7.67
CA ALA A 68 7.85 -7.66 -7.78
C ALA A 68 8.14 -8.95 -6.98
N LEU A 69 7.20 -9.90 -6.99
CA LEU A 69 7.29 -11.13 -6.21
C LEU A 69 7.33 -12.39 -7.08
N TRP A 70 6.81 -12.33 -8.31
CA TRP A 70 6.66 -13.48 -9.20
C TRP A 70 7.96 -14.29 -9.38
N ASP A 71 9.05 -13.63 -9.71
CA ASP A 71 10.32 -14.30 -10.01
C ASP A 71 10.94 -15.04 -8.82
N GLU A 72 10.50 -14.71 -7.60
CA GLU A 72 10.98 -15.36 -6.37
C GLU A 72 10.13 -16.59 -5.97
N ILE A 73 8.87 -16.71 -6.49
CA ILE A 73 7.90 -17.68 -5.93
C ILE A 73 7.06 -18.43 -6.96
N HIS A 74 7.23 -18.17 -8.27
CA HIS A 74 6.35 -18.74 -9.32
C HIS A 74 6.30 -20.27 -9.36
N ASP A 75 7.34 -20.95 -8.87
CA ASP A 75 7.45 -22.40 -8.80
C ASP A 75 6.84 -22.99 -7.51
N ARG A 76 6.41 -22.17 -6.56
CA ARG A 76 5.90 -22.58 -5.24
C ARG A 76 4.57 -21.93 -4.86
N LEU A 77 3.75 -21.56 -5.83
CA LEU A 77 2.47 -20.86 -5.62
C LEU A 77 1.47 -21.64 -4.75
N HIS A 78 1.58 -22.97 -4.70
CA HIS A 78 0.70 -23.82 -3.91
C HIS A 78 1.22 -24.13 -2.50
N GLU A 79 2.39 -23.61 -2.15
CA GLU A 79 2.91 -23.68 -0.77
C GLU A 79 2.16 -22.73 0.16
N ASP A 80 2.27 -23.01 1.46
CA ASP A 80 1.70 -22.16 2.51
C ASP A 80 2.33 -20.75 2.46
N ALA A 81 1.48 -19.71 2.49
CA ALA A 81 1.94 -18.33 2.49
C ALA A 81 2.80 -17.95 3.71
N PHE A 82 2.67 -18.67 4.83
CA PHE A 82 3.53 -18.47 6.01
C PHE A 82 4.96 -18.98 5.80
N SER A 83 5.25 -19.75 4.75
CA SER A 83 6.62 -20.15 4.39
C SER A 83 7.45 -19.00 3.82
N LEU A 84 6.82 -17.89 3.46
CA LEU A 84 7.46 -16.71 2.90
C LEU A 84 8.16 -15.88 3.99
N SER A 85 9.26 -15.21 3.64
CA SER A 85 9.88 -14.19 4.50
C SER A 85 8.94 -13.00 4.75
N GLY A 86 9.17 -12.21 5.81
CA GLY A 86 8.33 -11.05 6.13
C GLY A 86 8.17 -10.07 4.96
N GLY A 87 9.26 -9.76 4.25
CA GLY A 87 9.21 -8.89 3.07
C GLY A 87 8.46 -9.52 1.88
N GLN A 88 8.54 -10.84 1.70
CA GLN A 88 7.74 -11.56 0.71
C GLN A 88 6.27 -11.59 1.08
N GLN A 89 5.94 -11.82 2.37
CA GLN A 89 4.56 -11.76 2.86
C GLN A 89 3.95 -10.35 2.66
N GLN A 90 4.72 -9.29 2.91
CA GLN A 90 4.25 -7.93 2.67
C GLN A 90 3.97 -7.68 1.19
N ARG A 91 4.86 -8.12 0.28
CA ARG A 91 4.63 -8.03 -1.17
C ARG A 91 3.46 -8.92 -1.63
N LEU A 92 3.22 -10.06 -0.98
CA LEU A 92 2.03 -10.87 -1.24
C LEU A 92 0.74 -10.13 -0.83
N CYS A 93 0.74 -9.42 0.31
CA CYS A 93 -0.39 -8.58 0.71
C CYS A 93 -0.63 -7.44 -0.29
N ILE A 94 0.44 -6.84 -0.84
CA ILE A 94 0.34 -5.83 -1.91
C ILE A 94 -0.24 -6.48 -3.19
N ALA A 95 0.28 -7.65 -3.63
CA ALA A 95 -0.25 -8.36 -4.79
C ALA A 95 -1.75 -8.67 -4.65
N ARG A 96 -2.16 -9.15 -3.47
CA ARG A 96 -3.57 -9.41 -3.14
C ARG A 96 -4.43 -8.15 -3.25
N ALA A 97 -3.93 -7.01 -2.77
CA ALA A 97 -4.61 -5.72 -2.87
C ALA A 97 -4.73 -5.23 -4.32
N LEU A 98 -3.67 -5.38 -5.12
CA LEU A 98 -3.63 -4.98 -6.53
C LEU A 98 -4.52 -5.86 -7.43
N ALA A 99 -4.66 -7.15 -7.09
CA ALA A 99 -5.39 -8.13 -7.91
C ALA A 99 -6.83 -7.71 -8.22
N ILE A 100 -7.49 -7.03 -7.28
CA ILE A 100 -8.87 -6.57 -7.44
C ILE A 100 -9.00 -5.28 -8.25
N GLY A 101 -7.89 -4.63 -8.65
CA GLY A 101 -7.85 -3.43 -9.48
C GLY A 101 -8.32 -2.17 -8.74
N PRO A 102 -7.74 -1.82 -7.58
CA PRO A 102 -8.15 -0.64 -6.84
C PRO A 102 -7.73 0.65 -7.56
N SER A 103 -8.45 1.74 -7.32
CA SER A 103 -8.07 3.10 -7.73
C SER A 103 -7.12 3.76 -6.72
N VAL A 104 -7.24 3.37 -5.44
CA VAL A 104 -6.42 3.88 -4.34
C VAL A 104 -5.87 2.72 -3.52
N LEU A 105 -4.58 2.79 -3.19
CA LEU A 105 -3.91 1.86 -2.30
C LEU A 105 -3.45 2.60 -1.04
N LEU A 106 -4.06 2.27 0.09
CA LEU A 106 -3.65 2.76 1.40
C LEU A 106 -2.57 1.84 1.96
N MET A 107 -1.49 2.39 2.46
CA MET A 107 -0.42 1.64 3.10
C MET A 107 -0.13 2.22 4.49
N ASP A 108 -0.30 1.40 5.52
CA ASP A 108 -0.01 1.78 6.90
C ASP A 108 1.36 1.24 7.29
N GLU A 109 2.35 2.11 7.41
CA GLU A 109 3.73 1.79 7.76
C GLU A 109 4.30 0.53 7.06
N PRO A 110 4.24 0.42 5.72
CA PRO A 110 4.41 -0.84 5.00
C PRO A 110 5.80 -1.49 5.14
N THR A 111 6.77 -0.79 5.73
CA THR A 111 8.17 -1.23 5.85
C THR A 111 8.69 -1.26 7.29
N SER A 112 7.90 -0.86 8.28
CA SER A 112 8.36 -0.67 9.67
C SER A 112 8.89 -1.95 10.34
N ALA A 113 8.39 -3.13 9.91
CA ALA A 113 8.79 -4.43 10.43
C ALA A 113 9.80 -5.18 9.52
N LEU A 114 10.37 -4.51 8.52
CA LEU A 114 11.22 -5.12 7.50
C LEU A 114 12.70 -4.73 7.66
N ASP A 115 13.57 -5.61 7.21
CA ASP A 115 14.99 -5.31 7.08
C ASP A 115 15.25 -4.26 5.96
N PRO A 116 16.46 -3.64 5.92
CA PRO A 116 16.75 -2.60 4.93
C PRO A 116 16.65 -3.06 3.46
N ILE A 117 16.95 -4.32 3.16
CA ILE A 117 16.89 -4.86 1.80
C ILE A 117 15.43 -5.00 1.36
N ALA A 118 14.60 -5.58 2.22
CA ALA A 118 13.16 -5.69 1.97
C ALA A 118 12.49 -4.31 1.88
N THR A 119 12.89 -3.36 2.74
CA THR A 119 12.43 -1.96 2.69
C THR A 119 12.75 -1.32 1.34
N ALA A 120 13.98 -1.43 0.85
CA ALA A 120 14.37 -0.88 -0.46
C ALA A 120 13.56 -1.47 -1.62
N LYS A 121 13.26 -2.78 -1.57
CA LYS A 121 12.39 -3.44 -2.56
C LYS A 121 10.96 -2.88 -2.54
N ILE A 122 10.38 -2.61 -1.36
CA ILE A 122 9.05 -2.01 -1.23
C ILE A 122 9.06 -0.55 -1.72
N GLU A 123 10.08 0.25 -1.39
CA GLU A 123 10.20 1.62 -1.87
C GLU A 123 10.31 1.68 -3.41
N GLN A 124 11.12 0.81 -4.01
CA GLN A 124 11.21 0.68 -5.48
C GLN A 124 9.87 0.27 -6.09
N LEU A 125 9.15 -0.65 -5.44
CA LEU A 125 7.83 -1.08 -5.88
C LEU A 125 6.82 0.08 -5.84
N ILE A 126 6.83 0.90 -4.79
CA ILE A 126 5.96 2.09 -4.67
C ILE A 126 6.19 3.05 -5.84
N HIS A 127 7.46 3.32 -6.21
CA HIS A 127 7.77 4.16 -7.36
C HIS A 127 7.21 3.61 -8.69
N GLN A 128 7.14 2.30 -8.86
CA GLN A 128 6.56 1.70 -10.06
C GLN A 128 5.02 1.73 -10.04
N LEU A 129 4.43 1.56 -8.86
CA LEU A 129 2.99 1.48 -8.69
C LEU A 129 2.30 2.84 -8.78
N LYS A 130 2.95 3.94 -8.40
CA LYS A 130 2.35 5.28 -8.42
C LYS A 130 1.91 5.73 -9.82
N GLU A 131 2.47 5.15 -10.87
CA GLU A 131 2.05 5.37 -12.26
C GLU A 131 0.72 4.67 -12.61
N LYS A 132 0.29 3.71 -11.79
CA LYS A 132 -0.89 2.86 -12.06
C LYS A 132 -2.04 3.10 -11.08
N VAL A 133 -1.72 3.49 -9.85
CA VAL A 133 -2.69 3.61 -8.75
C VAL A 133 -2.28 4.76 -7.84
N THR A 134 -3.27 5.51 -7.33
CA THR A 134 -3.00 6.50 -6.29
C THR A 134 -2.59 5.81 -5.00
N ILE A 135 -1.46 6.20 -4.42
CA ILE A 135 -0.94 5.59 -3.19
C ILE A 135 -0.97 6.63 -2.06
N LEU A 136 -1.59 6.26 -0.95
CA LEU A 136 -1.54 7.03 0.28
C LEU A 136 -0.80 6.21 1.35
N ILE A 137 0.31 6.73 1.85
CA ILE A 137 1.18 6.04 2.82
C ILE A 137 1.17 6.80 4.13
N VAL A 138 0.93 6.08 5.22
CA VAL A 138 1.23 6.57 6.57
C VAL A 138 2.59 6.03 6.97
N THR A 139 3.49 6.91 7.40
CA THR A 139 4.82 6.52 7.90
C THR A 139 5.29 7.52 8.96
N HIS A 140 6.02 7.01 9.95
CA HIS A 140 6.75 7.85 10.90
C HIS A 140 8.21 8.10 10.46
N SER A 141 8.64 7.50 9.34
CA SER A 141 9.98 7.69 8.79
C SER A 141 10.02 8.87 7.81
N MET A 142 10.51 10.00 8.28
CA MET A 142 10.67 11.20 7.44
C MET A 142 11.59 10.95 6.25
N SER A 143 12.67 10.21 6.45
CA SER A 143 13.58 9.86 5.37
C SER A 143 12.92 8.99 4.29
N GLN A 144 11.98 8.14 4.67
CA GLN A 144 11.16 7.38 3.72
C GLN A 144 10.20 8.31 2.98
N ALA A 145 9.41 9.12 3.69
CA ALA A 145 8.49 10.08 3.08
C ALA A 145 9.21 10.97 2.05
N ALA A 146 10.37 11.53 2.41
CA ALA A 146 11.16 12.36 1.52
C ALA A 146 11.62 11.66 0.24
N ARG A 147 11.83 10.32 0.28
CA ARG A 147 12.31 9.56 -0.89
C ARG A 147 11.20 9.12 -1.82
N ILE A 148 10.01 8.78 -1.30
CA ILE A 148 9.02 8.05 -2.08
C ILE A 148 7.75 8.84 -2.41
N SER A 149 7.46 9.94 -1.71
CA SER A 149 6.23 10.69 -1.91
C SER A 149 6.42 11.89 -2.84
N ASP A 150 5.39 12.20 -3.61
CA ASP A 150 5.31 13.42 -4.42
C ASP A 150 4.75 14.57 -3.57
N GLN A 151 3.78 14.26 -2.70
CA GLN A 151 3.20 15.20 -1.75
C GLN A 151 3.25 14.63 -0.34
N THR A 152 3.41 15.50 0.65
CA THR A 152 3.47 15.13 2.06
C THR A 152 2.46 15.93 2.87
N ALA A 153 1.73 15.22 3.74
CA ALA A 153 0.86 15.79 4.76
C ALA A 153 1.50 15.57 6.13
N PHE A 154 1.78 16.63 6.85
CA PHE A 154 2.21 16.53 8.25
C PHE A 154 1.00 16.68 9.17
N MET A 155 0.79 15.64 9.99
CA MET A 155 -0.31 15.58 10.96
C MET A 155 0.23 15.54 12.38
N TYR A 156 -0.40 16.29 13.28
CA TYR A 156 -0.05 16.29 14.69
C TYR A 156 -1.31 16.31 15.56
N LEU A 157 -1.43 15.38 16.49
CA LEU A 157 -2.57 15.21 17.42
C LEU A 157 -3.96 15.19 16.73
N GLY A 158 -4.01 14.70 15.48
CA GLY A 158 -5.25 14.60 14.71
C GLY A 158 -5.51 15.78 13.78
N ASP A 159 -4.73 16.85 13.88
CA ASP A 159 -4.84 18.01 13.02
C ASP A 159 -3.87 17.91 11.83
N LEU A 160 -4.32 18.35 10.65
CA LEU A 160 -3.47 18.56 9.49
C LEU A 160 -2.75 19.89 9.65
N ILE A 161 -1.45 19.83 9.89
CA ILE A 161 -0.63 21.02 10.13
C ILE A 161 -0.18 21.64 8.80
N GLU A 162 0.39 20.82 7.91
CA GLU A 162 0.91 21.28 6.64
C GLU A 162 0.71 20.21 5.56
N PHE A 163 0.43 20.66 4.32
CA PHE A 163 0.30 19.80 3.16
C PHE A 163 0.87 20.49 1.92
N GLY A 164 1.71 19.79 1.17
CA GLY A 164 2.28 20.31 -0.06
C GLY A 164 3.26 19.36 -0.72
N ASP A 165 3.97 19.88 -1.72
CA ASP A 165 5.03 19.15 -2.41
C ASP A 165 6.08 18.70 -1.42
N THR A 166 6.48 17.43 -1.50
CA THR A 166 7.42 16.82 -0.56
C THR A 166 8.73 17.59 -0.48
N GLU A 167 9.29 18.01 -1.62
CA GLU A 167 10.53 18.79 -1.64
C GLU A 167 10.40 20.11 -0.86
N LYS A 168 9.26 20.80 -1.01
CA LYS A 168 8.99 22.05 -0.28
C LYS A 168 8.84 21.80 1.21
N ILE A 169 8.05 20.81 1.61
CA ILE A 169 7.82 20.47 3.03
C ILE A 169 9.12 20.14 3.73
N PHE A 170 10.03 19.39 3.10
CA PHE A 170 11.28 18.96 3.73
C PHE A 170 12.39 20.01 3.71
N ASN A 171 12.42 20.90 2.71
CA ASN A 171 13.51 21.90 2.57
C ASN A 171 13.12 23.28 3.10
N SER A 172 11.86 23.66 3.04
CA SER A 172 11.35 24.99 3.38
C SER A 172 9.91 24.94 3.88
N PRO A 173 9.62 24.28 5.01
CA PRO A 173 8.28 24.21 5.56
C PRO A 173 7.77 25.61 5.91
N GLU A 174 6.48 25.86 5.70
CA GLU A 174 5.82 27.13 6.05
C GLU A 174 5.42 27.15 7.52
N GLU A 175 5.11 25.98 8.10
CA GLU A 175 4.70 25.85 9.49
C GLU A 175 5.90 25.56 10.40
N GLU A 176 6.03 26.36 11.47
CA GLU A 176 7.12 26.21 12.44
C GLU A 176 7.16 24.80 13.05
N LEU A 177 5.99 24.23 13.33
CA LEU A 177 5.82 22.90 13.91
C LEU A 177 6.38 21.80 12.99
N THR A 178 6.13 21.93 11.68
CA THR A 178 6.69 21.05 10.64
C THR A 178 8.22 21.14 10.64
N GLY A 179 8.76 22.35 10.67
CA GLY A 179 10.21 22.60 10.70
C GLY A 179 10.89 22.02 11.94
N GLN A 180 10.26 22.16 13.11
CA GLN A 180 10.75 21.56 14.37
C GLN A 180 10.75 20.03 14.29
N TYR A 181 9.69 19.44 13.75
CA TYR A 181 9.58 17.99 13.59
C TYR A 181 10.65 17.43 12.65
N ILE A 182 10.81 18.04 11.46
CA ILE A 182 11.81 17.61 10.46
C ILE A 182 13.24 17.76 10.99
N SER A 183 13.53 18.84 11.73
CA SER A 183 14.87 19.08 12.30
C SER A 183 15.19 18.24 13.56
N GLY A 184 14.25 17.42 14.03
CA GLY A 184 14.40 16.61 15.25
C GLY A 184 14.41 17.44 16.54
N ARG A 185 13.93 18.68 16.51
CA ARG A 185 13.83 19.59 17.66
C ARG A 185 12.44 19.59 18.28
N PHE A 186 11.69 18.54 18.00
CA PHE A 186 10.32 18.38 18.42
C PHE A 186 10.27 17.79 19.84
N GLY A 187 9.76 18.55 20.82
CA GLY A 187 9.62 18.12 22.22
C GLY A 187 9.91 19.22 23.20
#